data_9c238ec88f63990771f7d24228b7be6b
#
_entry.id   9c238ec88f63990771f7d24228b7be6b
#
_cell.length_a   1.000
_cell.length_b   1.000
_cell.length_c   1.000
_cell.angle_alpha   90.00
_cell.angle_beta   90.00
_cell.angle_gamma   90.00
#
_symmetry.space_group_name_H-M   'P 1'
#
loop_
_entity.id
_entity.type
_entity.pdbx_description
1 polymer ?
#
loop_
_entity_poly.entity_id
_entity_poly.type
_entity_poly.pdbx_seq_one_letter_code
_entity_poly.pdbx_strand_id
1 'polypeptide(L)'
;MINIIEEFRQHKNEENAEKQAAYLRHQFEFIGLKTPERRLLAKDFLKEKKADKQIDWELVFEFWNLPEREFQYLALDYLHQMKKWLIFDDLEKIKKIDCQ
;
A
#
# COMPACT_ATOMS: atom_id res chain seq x y z
N MET A 1 18.03 4.73 -2.15
CA MET A 1 16.68 4.62 -1.57
C MET A 1 15.73 3.98 -2.57
N ILE A 2 15.03 2.94 -2.18
CA ILE A 2 14.12 2.24 -3.07
C ILE A 2 12.85 3.08 -3.24
N ASN A 3 12.51 3.41 -4.49
CA ASN A 3 11.22 4.04 -4.76
C ASN A 3 10.20 2.93 -5.02
N ILE A 4 9.46 2.57 -3.98
CA ILE A 4 8.51 1.45 -4.04
C ILE A 4 7.37 1.72 -5.03
N ILE A 5 6.99 2.97 -5.22
CA ILE A 5 5.93 3.34 -6.17
C ILE A 5 6.36 2.99 -7.59
N GLU A 6 7.55 3.42 -7.98
CA GLU A 6 8.08 3.12 -9.31
C GLU A 6 8.30 1.62 -9.48
N GLU A 7 8.82 0.95 -8.47
CA GLU A 7 9.08 -0.48 -8.56
C GLU A 7 7.80 -1.27 -8.79
N PHE A 8 6.72 -0.94 -8.09
CA PHE A 8 5.42 -1.56 -8.33
C PHE A 8 4.96 -1.31 -9.77
N ARG A 9 5.07 -0.08 -10.24
CA ARG A 9 4.62 0.29 -11.59
C ARG A 9 5.44 -0.36 -12.70
N GLN A 10 6.74 -0.60 -12.47
CA GLN A 10 7.59 -1.29 -13.43
C GLN A 10 7.20 -2.75 -13.63
N HIS A 11 6.53 -3.35 -12.64
CA HIS A 11 6.06 -4.73 -12.72
C HIS A 11 4.62 -4.85 -13.17
N LYS A 12 4.09 -3.82 -13.83
CA LYS A 12 2.71 -3.80 -14.30
C LYS A 12 2.42 -4.99 -15.22
N ASN A 13 1.29 -5.64 -14.94
CA ASN A 13 0.75 -6.71 -15.78
C ASN A 13 -0.65 -6.30 -16.21
N GLU A 14 -0.79 -5.85 -17.44
CA GLU A 14 -2.04 -5.30 -17.94
C GLU A 14 -3.18 -6.32 -17.97
N GLU A 15 -2.88 -7.56 -18.29
CA GLU A 15 -3.89 -8.63 -18.30
C GLU A 15 -4.45 -8.87 -16.89
N ASN A 16 -3.58 -9.00 -15.88
CA ASN A 16 -4.02 -9.16 -14.51
C ASN A 16 -4.72 -7.92 -13.99
N ALA A 17 -4.23 -6.73 -14.36
CA ALA A 17 -4.83 -5.47 -13.95
C ALA A 17 -6.27 -5.37 -14.45
N GLU A 18 -6.52 -5.74 -15.70
CA GLU A 18 -7.87 -5.72 -16.26
C GLU A 18 -8.79 -6.71 -15.56
N LYS A 19 -8.31 -7.91 -15.27
CA LYS A 19 -9.10 -8.90 -14.54
C LYS A 19 -9.46 -8.43 -13.14
N GLN A 20 -8.49 -7.82 -12.43
CA GLN A 20 -8.71 -7.31 -11.09
C GLN A 20 -9.68 -6.13 -11.11
N ALA A 21 -9.53 -5.22 -12.07
CA ALA A 21 -10.42 -4.08 -12.22
C ALA A 21 -11.84 -4.53 -12.51
N ALA A 22 -12.02 -5.50 -13.41
CA ALA A 22 -13.32 -6.06 -13.75
C ALA A 22 -14.01 -6.69 -12.54
N TYR A 23 -13.23 -7.39 -11.71
CA TYR A 23 -13.75 -8.00 -10.49
C TYR A 23 -14.37 -6.98 -9.54
N LEU A 24 -13.76 -5.78 -9.45
CA LEU A 24 -14.25 -4.69 -8.63
C LEU A 24 -15.08 -3.67 -9.44
N ARG A 25 -15.62 -4.09 -10.58
CA ARG A 25 -16.50 -3.28 -11.42
C ARG A 25 -15.85 -1.97 -11.88
N HIS A 26 -14.53 -1.99 -12.11
CA HIS A 26 -13.74 -0.84 -12.56
C HIS A 26 -13.79 0.37 -11.64
N GLN A 27 -14.03 0.15 -10.34
CA GLN A 27 -14.03 1.22 -9.34
C GLN A 27 -12.63 1.67 -8.95
N PHE A 28 -11.61 0.85 -9.23
CA PHE A 28 -10.22 1.12 -8.89
C PHE A 28 -9.32 0.77 -10.06
N GLU A 29 -8.20 1.48 -10.16
CA GLU A 29 -7.14 1.09 -11.08
C GLU A 29 -6.24 0.04 -10.41
N PHE A 30 -5.60 -0.78 -11.23
CA PHE A 30 -4.71 -1.83 -10.75
C PHE A 30 -3.43 -1.87 -11.57
N ILE A 31 -2.33 -2.25 -10.90
CA ILE A 31 -1.06 -2.51 -11.56
C ILE A 31 -1.07 -3.94 -12.13
N GLY A 32 -1.80 -4.84 -11.49
CA GLY A 32 -1.85 -6.24 -11.86
C GLY A 32 -0.96 -7.13 -11.02
N LEU A 33 -0.56 -6.65 -9.84
CA LEU A 33 0.26 -7.42 -8.92
C LEU A 33 -0.64 -8.33 -8.07
N LYS A 34 -0.35 -9.63 -8.08
CA LYS A 34 -1.00 -10.56 -7.18
C LYS A 34 -0.36 -10.44 -5.80
N THR A 35 -1.08 -10.88 -4.76
CA THR A 35 -0.62 -10.72 -3.38
C THR A 35 0.79 -11.26 -3.12
N PRO A 36 1.17 -12.48 -3.57
CA PRO A 36 2.54 -12.96 -3.34
C PRO A 36 3.60 -12.08 -4.00
N GLU A 37 3.36 -11.64 -5.23
CA GLU A 37 4.29 -10.78 -5.95
C GLU A 37 4.40 -9.41 -5.29
N ARG A 38 3.25 -8.83 -4.90
CA ARG A 38 3.23 -7.54 -4.22
C ARG A 38 4.03 -7.60 -2.92
N ARG A 39 3.85 -8.65 -2.13
CA ARG A 39 4.57 -8.82 -0.86
C ARG A 39 6.05 -9.02 -1.08
N LEU A 40 6.43 -9.75 -2.10
CA LEU A 40 7.84 -9.95 -2.44
C LEU A 40 8.51 -8.62 -2.80
N LEU A 41 7.87 -7.82 -3.64
CA LEU A 41 8.41 -6.52 -4.04
C LEU A 41 8.51 -5.55 -2.88
N ALA A 42 7.58 -5.61 -1.94
CA ALA A 42 7.53 -4.71 -0.79
C ALA A 42 8.43 -5.13 0.38
N LYS A 43 8.95 -6.35 0.35
CA LYS A 43 9.65 -6.94 1.50
C LYS A 43 10.78 -6.07 2.04
N ASP A 44 11.69 -5.65 1.17
CA ASP A 44 12.84 -4.86 1.60
C ASP A 44 12.45 -3.46 2.05
N PHE A 45 11.49 -2.85 1.36
CA PHE A 45 10.96 -1.55 1.72
C PHE A 45 10.33 -1.59 3.13
N LEU A 46 9.50 -2.60 3.39
CA LEU A 46 8.83 -2.73 4.69
C LEU A 46 9.85 -3.01 5.81
N LYS A 47 10.87 -3.82 5.53
CA LYS A 47 11.94 -4.09 6.49
C LYS A 47 12.70 -2.82 6.84
N GLU A 48 13.03 -2.01 5.84
CA GLU A 48 13.72 -0.74 6.04
C GLU A 48 12.88 0.22 6.87
N LYS A 49 11.59 0.32 6.58
CA LYS A 49 10.67 1.20 7.32
C LYS A 49 10.45 0.75 8.76
N LYS A 50 10.51 -0.54 9.03
CA LYS A 50 10.37 -1.06 10.39
C LYS A 50 11.46 -0.53 11.31
N ALA A 51 12.65 -0.27 10.78
CA ALA A 51 13.77 0.26 11.55
C ALA A 51 13.52 1.66 12.08
N ASP A 52 12.60 2.42 11.50
CA ASP A 52 12.25 3.77 11.95
C ASP A 52 11.57 3.80 13.32
N LYS A 53 10.94 2.69 13.73
CA LYS A 53 10.25 2.55 15.01
C LYS A 53 9.19 3.60 15.27
N GLN A 54 8.62 4.15 14.21
CA GLN A 54 7.52 5.10 14.26
C GLN A 54 6.77 5.03 12.93
N ILE A 55 5.50 5.44 12.97
CA ILE A 55 4.66 5.39 11.77
C ILE A 55 4.81 6.70 10.99
N ASP A 56 5.14 6.56 9.71
CA ASP A 56 5.21 7.68 8.78
C ASP A 56 3.82 7.87 8.15
N TRP A 57 3.02 8.74 8.74
CA TRP A 57 1.66 8.98 8.28
C TRP A 57 1.60 9.69 6.94
N GLU A 58 2.58 10.51 6.61
CA GLU A 58 2.65 11.12 5.28
C GLU A 58 2.76 10.05 4.19
N LEU A 59 3.57 9.03 4.45
CA LEU A 59 3.73 7.91 3.54
C LEU A 59 2.41 7.14 3.37
N VAL A 60 1.71 6.88 4.47
CA VAL A 60 0.41 6.19 4.44
C VAL A 60 -0.59 6.96 3.56
N PHE A 61 -0.70 8.26 3.77
CA PHE A 61 -1.64 9.08 3.00
C PHE A 61 -1.20 9.22 1.54
N GLU A 62 0.09 9.28 1.27
CA GLU A 62 0.60 9.28 -0.10
C GLU A 62 0.16 8.01 -0.83
N PHE A 63 0.37 6.84 -0.25
CA PHE A 63 -0.06 5.58 -0.84
C PHE A 63 -1.58 5.54 -1.01
N TRP A 64 -2.32 6.01 -0.01
CA TRP A 64 -3.79 5.94 -0.03
C TRP A 64 -4.39 6.80 -1.13
N ASN A 65 -3.72 7.88 -1.49
CA ASN A 65 -4.21 8.82 -2.50
C ASN A 65 -3.78 8.45 -3.92
N LEU A 66 -2.96 7.42 -4.09
CA LEU A 66 -2.61 6.95 -5.43
C LEU A 66 -3.78 6.19 -6.05
N PRO A 67 -3.93 6.25 -7.38
CA PRO A 67 -5.09 5.62 -8.04
C PRO A 67 -5.07 4.10 -8.02
N GLU A 68 -3.89 3.48 -7.98
CA GLU A 68 -3.78 2.04 -8.05
C GLU A 68 -4.07 1.39 -6.69
N ARG A 69 -4.95 0.41 -6.68
CA ARG A 69 -5.41 -0.25 -5.45
C ARG A 69 -4.29 -0.92 -4.67
N GLU A 70 -3.26 -1.41 -5.35
CA GLU A 70 -2.13 -2.08 -4.68
C GLU A 70 -1.42 -1.19 -3.68
N PHE A 71 -1.39 0.12 -3.90
CA PHE A 71 -0.78 1.04 -2.94
C PHE A 71 -1.60 1.16 -1.66
N GLN A 72 -2.93 1.02 -1.75
CA GLN A 72 -3.76 0.96 -0.55
C GLN A 72 -3.49 -0.31 0.25
N TYR A 73 -3.33 -1.43 -0.44
CA TYR A 73 -2.95 -2.69 0.21
C TYR A 73 -1.57 -2.57 0.87
N LEU A 74 -0.63 -1.91 0.20
CA LEU A 74 0.71 -1.66 0.76
C LEU A 74 0.63 -0.80 2.03
N ALA A 75 -0.20 0.24 2.02
CA ALA A 75 -0.41 1.08 3.21
C ALA A 75 -0.95 0.26 4.38
N LEU A 76 -1.91 -0.63 4.13
CA LEU A 76 -2.46 -1.50 5.16
C LEU A 76 -1.42 -2.50 5.69
N ASP A 77 -0.61 -3.09 4.80
CA ASP A 77 0.47 -3.99 5.20
C ASP A 77 1.49 -3.26 6.06
N TYR A 78 1.82 -2.02 5.69
CA TYR A 78 2.74 -1.18 6.45
C TYR A 78 2.18 -0.89 7.85
N LEU A 79 0.93 -0.46 7.94
CA LEU A 79 0.28 -0.19 9.24
C LEU A 79 0.22 -1.43 10.11
N HIS A 80 -0.10 -2.58 9.52
CA HIS A 80 -0.12 -3.84 10.26
C HIS A 80 1.26 -4.18 10.83
N GLN A 81 2.31 -4.01 10.04
CA GLN A 81 3.68 -4.24 10.49
C GLN A 81 4.07 -3.31 11.64
N MET A 82 3.60 -2.06 11.58
CA MET A 82 3.97 -1.00 12.52
C MET A 82 3.00 -0.86 13.68
N LYS A 83 2.07 -1.79 13.84
CA LYS A 83 0.96 -1.67 14.81
C LYS A 83 1.39 -1.43 16.24
N LYS A 84 2.54 -1.93 16.66
CA LYS A 84 3.00 -1.73 18.04
C LYS A 84 3.41 -0.29 18.35
N TRP A 85 3.62 0.52 17.32
CA TRP A 85 3.93 1.95 17.46
C TRP A 85 2.70 2.83 17.29
N LEU A 86 1.50 2.24 17.10
CA LEU A 86 0.25 2.99 17.07
C LEU A 86 -0.06 3.54 18.46
N ILE A 87 -0.46 4.81 18.53
CA ILE A 87 -0.88 5.44 19.77
C ILE A 87 -2.35 5.85 19.66
N PHE A 88 -2.95 6.17 20.78
CA PHE A 88 -4.39 6.53 20.84
C PHE A 88 -4.74 7.66 19.87
N ASP A 89 -3.88 8.68 19.77
CA ASP A 89 -4.11 9.82 18.89
C ASP A 89 -4.15 9.45 17.42
N ASP A 90 -3.61 8.30 17.04
CA ASP A 90 -3.61 7.83 15.65
C ASP A 90 -4.99 7.32 15.20
N LEU A 91 -5.94 7.13 16.10
CA LEU A 91 -7.27 6.63 15.73
C LEU A 91 -7.98 7.52 14.72
N GLU A 92 -7.83 8.83 14.83
CA GLU A 92 -8.44 9.76 13.88
C GLU A 92 -7.84 9.64 12.48
N LYS A 93 -6.55 9.36 12.40
CA LYS A 93 -5.86 9.13 11.13
C LYS A 93 -6.37 7.86 10.45
N ILE A 94 -6.58 6.81 11.24
CA ILE A 94 -7.15 5.54 10.75
C ILE A 94 -8.57 5.76 10.24
N LYS A 95 -9.38 6.57 10.95
CA LYS A 95 -10.74 6.88 10.51
C LYS A 95 -10.76 7.60 9.16
N LYS A 96 -9.80 8.47 8.89
CA LYS A 96 -9.72 9.14 7.59
C LYS A 96 -9.50 8.15 6.45
N ILE A 97 -8.75 7.10 6.69
CA ILE A 97 -8.53 6.03 5.72
C ILE A 97 -9.83 5.25 5.51
N ASP A 98 -10.51 4.88 6.60
CA ASP A 98 -11.72 4.08 6.52
C ASP A 98 -12.89 4.80 5.84
N CYS A 99 -12.89 6.13 5.86
CA CYS A 99 -13.96 6.94 5.27
C CYS A 99 -13.79 7.17 3.76
N GLN A 100 -12.74 6.64 3.18
CA GLN A 100 -12.48 6.81 1.73
C GLN A 100 -12.87 5.55 0.93
#